data_1395651f7ac57a5b49f419299a40d12f
#
_entry.id   1395651f7ac57a5b49f419299a40d12f
#
_cell.length_a   1.000
_cell.length_b   1.000
_cell.length_c   1.000
_cell.angle_alpha   90.00
_cell.angle_beta   90.00
_cell.angle_gamma   90.00
#
_symmetry.space_group_name_H-M   'P 1'
#
loop_
_entity.id
_entity.type
_entity.pdbx_description
1 polymer ?
#
loop_
_entity_poly.entity_id
_entity_poly.type
_entity_poly.pdbx_seq_one_letter_code
_entity_poly.pdbx_strand_id
1 'polypeptide(L)'
;MAKILLVEDEINIASFIERGLKEFGHSVTVCHDGNTGWKILQDEPFDLLILDIIMPKINGLELCRLYRQMFGYQIPVIMLTALGTTEDIVKGLDAGADDYLV
;
A
#
# COMPACT_ATOMS: atom_id res chain seq x y z
N MET A 1 -12.54 9.48 -9.92
CA MET A 1 -12.36 9.20 -8.49
C MET A 1 -11.94 7.75 -8.29
N ALA A 2 -10.90 7.54 -7.51
CA ALA A 2 -10.43 6.19 -7.21
C ALA A 2 -10.71 5.85 -5.75
N LYS A 3 -10.94 4.56 -5.49
CA LYS A 3 -11.04 4.02 -4.14
C LYS A 3 -9.69 3.43 -3.75
N ILE A 4 -9.04 4.04 -2.78
CA ILE A 4 -7.63 3.77 -2.42
C ILE A 4 -7.55 3.20 -1.02
N LEU A 5 -6.79 2.11 -0.85
CA LEU A 5 -6.38 1.63 0.46
C LEU A 5 -4.93 2.09 0.71
N LEU A 6 -4.75 2.80 1.82
CA LEU A 6 -3.45 3.25 2.29
C LEU A 6 -3.09 2.48 3.57
N VAL A 7 -2.00 1.74 3.55
CA VAL A 7 -1.49 1.01 4.71
C VAL A 7 -0.16 1.64 5.12
N GLU A 8 -0.18 2.39 6.22
CA GLU A 8 0.96 3.13 6.73
C GLU A 8 0.89 3.18 8.26
N ASP A 9 1.94 2.70 8.93
CA ASP A 9 1.95 2.65 10.40
C ASP A 9 2.22 4.00 11.06
N GLU A 10 2.87 4.93 10.36
CA GLU A 10 3.13 6.27 10.88
C GLU A 10 1.89 7.14 10.67
N ILE A 11 1.21 7.48 11.77
CA ILE A 11 -0.09 8.16 11.74
C ILE A 11 -0.02 9.52 11.03
N ASN A 12 1.04 10.31 11.28
CA ASN A 12 1.17 11.64 10.68
C ASN A 12 1.39 11.56 9.17
N ILE A 13 2.18 10.60 8.71
CA ILE A 13 2.41 10.39 7.28
C ILE A 13 1.12 9.92 6.61
N ALA A 14 0.43 8.97 7.21
CA ALA A 14 -0.84 8.47 6.69
C ALA A 14 -1.87 9.60 6.56
N SER A 15 -1.99 10.43 7.59
CA SER A 15 -2.91 11.57 7.59
C SER A 15 -2.58 12.58 6.50
N PHE A 16 -1.30 12.87 6.30
CA PHE A 16 -0.86 13.79 5.25
C PHE A 16 -1.23 13.28 3.86
N ILE A 17 -0.94 12.00 3.59
CA ILE A 17 -1.26 11.37 2.30
C ILE A 17 -2.76 11.32 2.08
N GLU A 18 -3.50 10.92 3.10
CA GLU A 18 -4.96 10.85 3.04
C GLU A 18 -5.58 12.19 2.64
N ARG A 19 -5.15 13.27 3.29
CA ARG A 19 -5.65 14.62 2.99
C ARG A 19 -5.37 15.01 1.55
N GLY A 20 -4.14 14.78 1.09
CA GLY A 20 -3.75 15.12 -0.29
C GLY A 20 -4.59 14.38 -1.32
N LEU A 21 -4.81 13.09 -1.12
CA LEU A 21 -5.60 12.28 -2.04
C LEU A 21 -7.08 12.69 -2.04
N LYS A 22 -7.63 12.98 -0.87
CA LYS A 22 -9.02 13.44 -0.77
C LYS A 22 -9.24 14.79 -1.44
N GLU A 23 -8.25 15.69 -1.41
CA GLU A 23 -8.34 16.97 -2.11
C GLU A 23 -8.48 16.80 -3.62
N PHE A 24 -7.94 15.72 -4.18
CA PHE A 24 -8.10 15.39 -5.60
C PHE A 24 -9.34 14.54 -5.89
N GLY A 25 -10.23 14.39 -4.92
CA GLY A 25 -11.52 13.72 -5.12
C GLY A 25 -11.51 12.22 -4.95
N HIS A 26 -10.44 11.63 -4.39
CA HIS A 26 -10.38 10.20 -4.16
C HIS A 26 -10.99 9.80 -2.82
N SER A 27 -11.50 8.58 -2.76
CA SER A 27 -11.93 7.95 -1.53
C SER A 27 -10.76 7.16 -0.94
N VAL A 28 -10.44 7.38 0.32
CA VAL A 28 -9.27 6.78 0.96
C VAL A 28 -9.68 6.05 2.23
N THR A 29 -9.31 4.78 2.32
CA THR A 29 -9.41 4.01 3.56
C THR A 29 -7.99 3.86 4.10
N VAL A 30 -7.79 4.22 5.36
CA VAL A 30 -6.48 4.17 6.00
C VAL A 30 -6.46 3.07 7.05
N CYS A 31 -5.39 2.28 7.07
CA CYS A 31 -5.10 1.39 8.17
C CYS A 31 -3.60 1.46 8.49
N HIS A 32 -3.23 0.99 9.67
CA HIS A 32 -1.90 1.24 10.21
C HIS A 32 -1.06 -0.02 10.41
N ASP A 33 -1.54 -1.16 9.95
CA ASP A 33 -0.79 -2.42 9.96
C ASP A 33 -1.23 -3.34 8.83
N GLY A 34 -0.36 -4.29 8.49
CA GLY A 34 -0.59 -5.18 7.37
C GLY A 34 -1.71 -6.18 7.60
N ASN A 35 -1.92 -6.61 8.83
CA ASN A 35 -2.97 -7.57 9.16
C ASN A 35 -4.36 -6.96 8.92
N THR A 36 -4.56 -5.73 9.39
CA THR A 36 -5.80 -4.99 9.14
C THR A 36 -5.99 -4.74 7.65
N GLY A 37 -4.93 -4.33 6.97
CA GLY A 37 -4.96 -4.12 5.52
C GLY A 37 -5.37 -5.38 4.76
N TRP A 38 -4.82 -6.53 5.14
CA TRP A 38 -5.15 -7.79 4.50
C TRP A 38 -6.62 -8.15 4.68
N LYS A 39 -7.16 -7.97 5.88
CA LYS A 39 -8.60 -8.21 6.13
C LYS A 39 -9.49 -7.32 5.27
N ILE A 40 -9.15 -6.04 5.18
CA ILE A 40 -9.92 -5.08 4.38
C ILE A 40 -9.87 -5.46 2.90
N LEU A 41 -8.71 -5.86 2.39
CA LEU A 41 -8.54 -6.25 0.99
C LEU A 41 -9.35 -7.50 0.62
N GLN A 42 -9.56 -8.39 1.57
CA GLN A 42 -10.38 -9.58 1.36
C GLN A 42 -11.88 -9.26 1.33
N ASP A 43 -12.29 -8.19 1.99
CA ASP A 43 -13.71 -7.87 2.18
C ASP A 43 -14.26 -6.87 1.17
N GLU A 44 -13.43 -6.00 0.59
CA GLU A 44 -13.91 -4.99 -0.34
C GLU A 44 -12.90 -4.66 -1.44
N PRO A 45 -13.41 -4.24 -2.62
CA PRO A 45 -12.54 -3.91 -3.75
C PRO A 45 -11.94 -2.50 -3.64
N PHE A 46 -10.73 -2.34 -4.21
CA PHE A 46 -10.06 -1.06 -4.33
C PHE A 46 -9.54 -0.85 -5.74
N ASP A 47 -9.24 0.40 -6.08
CA ASP A 47 -8.68 0.76 -7.38
C ASP A 47 -7.16 0.92 -7.32
N LEU A 48 -6.61 1.15 -6.12
CA LEU A 48 -5.19 1.37 -5.90
C LEU A 48 -4.80 0.99 -4.48
N LEU A 49 -3.64 0.38 -4.32
CA LEU A 49 -3.04 0.12 -3.01
C LEU A 49 -1.79 0.97 -2.85
N ILE A 50 -1.66 1.63 -1.71
CA ILE A 50 -0.43 2.33 -1.31
C ILE A 50 0.03 1.67 0.00
N LEU A 51 1.19 1.06 -0.02
CA LEU A 51 1.70 0.24 1.08
C LEU A 51 3.06 0.73 1.54
N ASP A 52 3.21 0.97 2.84
CA ASP A 52 4.53 1.17 3.43
C ASP A 52 5.22 -0.19 3.59
N ILE A 53 6.51 -0.23 3.32
CA ILE A 53 7.30 -1.46 3.46
C ILE A 53 7.53 -1.79 4.93
N ILE A 54 7.95 -0.80 5.73
CA ILE A 54 8.33 -1.03 7.12
C ILE A 54 7.12 -0.90 8.03
N MET A 55 6.55 -2.05 8.38
CA MET A 55 5.42 -2.12 9.31
C MET A 55 5.58 -3.34 10.20
N PRO A 56 5.02 -3.30 11.43
CA PRO A 56 5.00 -4.47 12.29
C PRO A 56 4.12 -5.58 11.70
N LYS A 57 4.39 -6.82 12.07
CA LYS A 57 3.66 -8.01 11.61
C LYS A 57 3.83 -8.21 10.10
N ILE A 58 2.75 -8.15 9.31
CA ILE A 58 2.84 -8.26 7.86
C ILE A 58 3.34 -6.93 7.30
N ASN A 59 4.55 -6.91 6.74
CA ASN A 59 5.09 -5.71 6.10
C ASN A 59 4.51 -5.52 4.69
N GLY A 60 4.82 -4.37 4.06
CA GLY A 60 4.27 -4.05 2.76
C GLY A 60 4.66 -5.04 1.65
N LEU A 61 5.87 -5.60 1.70
CA LEU A 61 6.31 -6.58 0.71
C LEU A 61 5.49 -7.86 0.83
N GLU A 62 5.28 -8.36 2.04
CA GLU A 62 4.48 -9.55 2.29
C GLU A 62 3.02 -9.34 1.90
N LEU A 63 2.48 -8.18 2.25
CA LEU A 63 1.09 -7.85 1.92
C LEU A 63 0.89 -7.79 0.40
N CYS A 64 1.82 -7.20 -0.33
CA CYS A 64 1.77 -7.15 -1.78
C CYS A 64 1.81 -8.56 -2.39
N ARG A 65 2.70 -9.43 -1.91
CA ARG A 65 2.77 -10.82 -2.38
C ARG A 65 1.46 -11.57 -2.13
N LEU A 66 0.90 -11.44 -0.93
CA LEU A 66 -0.38 -12.08 -0.59
C LEU A 66 -1.49 -11.59 -1.51
N TYR A 67 -1.55 -10.29 -1.73
CA TYR A 67 -2.55 -9.70 -2.61
C TYR A 67 -2.42 -10.24 -4.04
N ARG A 68 -1.20 -10.25 -4.59
CA ARG A 68 -0.95 -10.76 -5.95
C ARG A 68 -1.26 -12.23 -6.11
N GLN A 69 -0.96 -13.04 -5.09
CA GLN A 69 -1.27 -14.46 -5.11
C GLN A 69 -2.77 -14.74 -5.14
N MET A 70 -3.55 -13.97 -4.40
CA MET A 70 -4.99 -14.20 -4.30
C MET A 70 -5.78 -13.48 -5.39
N PHE A 71 -5.42 -12.25 -5.72
CA PHE A 71 -6.21 -11.37 -6.60
C PHE A 71 -5.53 -11.02 -7.92
N GLY A 72 -4.26 -11.36 -8.09
CA GLY A 72 -3.53 -11.09 -9.33
C GLY A 72 -3.13 -9.62 -9.49
N TYR A 73 -3.05 -9.18 -10.74
CA TYR A 73 -2.52 -7.85 -11.11
C TYR A 73 -3.61 -6.90 -11.61
N GLN A 74 -4.82 -7.02 -11.10
CA GLN A 74 -5.96 -6.22 -11.54
C GLN A 74 -5.86 -4.74 -11.14
N ILE A 75 -5.21 -4.45 -10.01
CA ILE A 75 -5.04 -3.07 -9.55
C ILE A 75 -3.57 -2.76 -9.32
N PRO A 76 -3.16 -1.49 -9.48
CA PRO A 76 -1.80 -1.09 -9.21
C PRO A 76 -1.49 -1.07 -7.72
N VAL A 77 -0.23 -1.35 -7.37
CA VAL A 77 0.30 -1.27 -6.02
C VAL A 77 1.52 -0.37 -6.03
N ILE A 78 1.50 0.65 -5.18
CA ILE A 78 2.62 1.57 -4.99
C ILE A 78 3.24 1.30 -3.62
N MET A 79 4.56 1.05 -3.61
CA MET A 79 5.32 0.96 -2.37
C MET A 79 5.79 2.34 -1.95
N LEU A 80 5.57 2.68 -0.69
CA LEU A 80 5.98 3.94 -0.10
C LEU A 80 6.89 3.65 1.07
N THR A 81 8.10 4.25 1.10
CA THR A 81 9.05 4.00 2.17
C THR A 81 10.15 5.06 2.20
N ALA A 82 10.80 5.20 3.36
CA ALA A 82 12.01 6.00 3.50
C ALA A 82 13.26 5.26 3.00
N LEU A 83 13.16 3.96 2.67
CA LEU A 83 14.28 3.18 2.17
C LEU A 83 14.40 3.38 0.66
N GLY A 84 15.49 4.01 0.23
CA GLY A 84 15.67 4.39 -1.17
C GLY A 84 16.79 3.68 -1.91
N THR A 85 17.29 2.54 -1.40
CA THR A 85 18.37 1.82 -2.07
C THR A 85 17.86 1.06 -3.29
N THR A 86 18.73 0.83 -4.27
CA THR A 86 18.38 0.03 -5.45
C THR A 86 17.89 -1.36 -5.05
N GLU A 87 18.50 -1.96 -4.04
CA GLU A 87 18.11 -3.28 -3.55
C GLU A 87 16.67 -3.26 -3.02
N ASP A 88 16.30 -2.23 -2.26
CA ASP A 88 14.94 -2.10 -1.71
C ASP A 88 13.90 -1.89 -2.81
N ILE A 89 14.25 -1.09 -3.81
CA ILE A 89 13.38 -0.86 -4.96
C ILE A 89 13.13 -2.17 -5.72
N VAL A 90 14.19 -2.94 -5.97
CA VAL A 90 14.09 -4.23 -6.66
C VAL A 90 13.22 -5.20 -5.86
N LYS A 91 13.39 -5.26 -4.55
CA LYS A 91 12.56 -6.12 -3.69
C LYS A 91 11.08 -5.74 -3.77
N GLY A 92 10.77 -4.45 -3.78
CA GLY A 92 9.40 -3.98 -3.92
C GLY A 92 8.77 -4.39 -5.25
N LEU A 93 9.48 -4.18 -6.34
CA LEU A 93 9.02 -4.56 -7.67
C LEU A 93 8.89 -6.09 -7.81
N ASP A 94 9.83 -6.85 -7.27
CA ASP A 94 9.79 -8.32 -7.29
C ASP A 94 8.62 -8.87 -6.47
N ALA A 95 8.18 -8.15 -5.45
CA ALA A 95 7.00 -8.54 -4.67
C ALA A 95 5.69 -8.31 -5.43
N GLY A 96 5.73 -7.62 -6.57
CA GLY A 96 4.58 -7.37 -7.43
C GLY A 96 4.10 -5.93 -7.44
N ALA A 97 4.86 -4.99 -6.87
CA ALA A 97 4.50 -3.57 -6.94
C ALA A 97 4.70 -3.03 -8.35
N ASP A 98 3.84 -2.09 -8.74
CA ASP A 98 3.96 -1.41 -10.04
C ASP A 98 4.89 -0.21 -9.96
N ASP A 99 5.04 0.37 -8.79
CA ASP A 99 5.90 1.53 -8.58
C ASP A 99 6.41 1.57 -7.15
N TYR A 100 7.43 2.39 -6.92
CA TYR A 100 8.13 2.49 -5.66
C TYR A 100 8.50 3.96 -5.41
N LEU A 101 7.95 4.55 -4.35
CA LEU A 101 8.19 5.94 -3.98
C LEU A 101 8.98 6.02 -2.67
N VAL A 102 9.99 6.86 -2.69
CA VAL A 102 10.87 7.07 -1.53
C VAL A 102 10.47 8.33 -0.77
#